data_c43ab0c3f86c8fbaeddd48c5fdba4609
#
_entry.id   c43ab0c3f86c8fbaeddd48c5fdba4609
#
_cell.length_a   1.000
_cell.length_b   1.000
_cell.length_c   1.000
_cell.angle_alpha   90.00
_cell.angle_beta   90.00
_cell.angle_gamma   90.00
#
_symmetry.space_group_name_H-M   'P 1'
#
loop_
_entity.id
_entity.type
_entity.pdbx_description
1 polymer ?
#
loop_
_entity_poly.entity_id
_entity_poly.type
_entity_poly.pdbx_seq_one_letter_code
_entity_poly.pdbx_strand_id
1 'polypeptide(L)'
;MAELRLDRLAPAQAALLRVAADAAGDGRDTVLVGGAIRDVVLRRPAADADIAVPSGAIALARRCAERLGGTCVVLDADRGVARVVADGGLTLDVTDFRAPTLEGDLLARDFTIDALAVSLSALVARGCAPIVDPTGGLADLAARRLRPAGPGVLEDDPLRTLRAVRLEATLGLRLTTSAARAVRGAARGLERVSAERVRDELLMLLGLADTARALRRADALGVLGVIIPEIEPMRGTRQPAPHRFDVLEHSLRAVAGCDRLLARLDALAPYGEELAVHVAEPLGGGAGRRTALKLAALLHDVSKPETRRRVSGRVRFFEHDVIGARRVREIGERLRLPERLTALVERVVRHHLRPMHLGHAGAITPRARYRFYRDLREDTRDLLLLVLADAAAVTGASPLATWRRAGIVRELLAGWSEQREAQTQPPLLRGEDVMARFSLEPGPRVGWLLAQAREAQDLGRVQSREEALAYLDSLNPGP
;
A
#
# COMPACT_ATOMS: atom_id res chain seq x y z
N MET A 1 15.40 -30.90 21.73
CA MET A 1 14.48 -29.73 21.64
C MET A 1 15.17 -28.68 20.77
N ALA A 2 14.41 -27.95 19.93
CA ALA A 2 14.97 -26.84 19.17
C ALA A 2 15.33 -25.69 20.11
N GLU A 3 16.48 -25.05 19.86
CA GLU A 3 16.96 -23.91 20.66
C GLU A 3 17.04 -22.64 19.81
N LEU A 4 16.71 -21.51 20.41
CA LEU A 4 17.03 -20.20 19.87
C LEU A 4 18.41 -19.79 20.39
N ARG A 5 19.23 -19.25 19.50
CA ARG A 5 20.54 -18.69 19.85
C ARG A 5 20.50 -17.17 19.70
N LEU A 6 21.03 -16.47 20.69
CA LEU A 6 21.06 -15.00 20.72
C LEU A 6 21.90 -14.41 19.57
N ASP A 7 22.95 -15.11 19.14
CA ASP A 7 23.81 -14.72 18.01
C ASP A 7 23.15 -14.83 16.63
N ARG A 8 21.95 -15.39 16.55
CA ARG A 8 21.12 -15.44 15.33
C ARG A 8 20.21 -14.24 15.17
N LEU A 9 20.05 -13.45 16.21
CA LEU A 9 19.35 -12.17 16.15
C LEU A 9 20.31 -11.07 15.68
N ALA A 10 19.76 -9.99 15.13
CA ALA A 10 20.57 -8.83 14.79
C ALA A 10 21.24 -8.24 16.06
N PRO A 11 22.48 -7.74 15.98
CA PRO A 11 23.21 -7.21 17.15
C PRO A 11 22.40 -6.18 17.95
N ALA A 12 21.67 -5.28 17.26
CA ALA A 12 20.82 -4.29 17.89
C ALA A 12 19.64 -4.90 18.66
N GLN A 13 19.00 -5.93 18.11
CA GLN A 13 17.95 -6.68 18.81
C GLN A 13 18.48 -7.44 20.01
N ALA A 14 19.64 -8.10 19.87
CA ALA A 14 20.28 -8.78 21.00
C ALA A 14 20.63 -7.81 22.14
N ALA A 15 21.08 -6.60 21.82
CA ALA A 15 21.32 -5.53 22.80
C ALA A 15 20.01 -5.10 23.49
N LEU A 16 18.95 -4.89 22.72
CA LEU A 16 17.63 -4.53 23.22
C LEU A 16 17.07 -5.59 24.20
N LEU A 17 17.20 -6.87 23.84
CA LEU A 17 16.78 -7.99 24.70
C LEU A 17 17.59 -8.10 25.97
N ARG A 18 18.89 -7.77 25.98
CA ARG A 18 19.71 -7.71 27.21
C ARG A 18 19.19 -6.62 28.15
N VAL A 19 18.93 -5.42 27.62
CA VAL A 19 18.33 -4.33 28.42
C VAL A 19 16.97 -4.74 28.97
N ALA A 20 16.14 -5.42 28.19
CA ALA A 20 14.84 -5.90 28.64
C ALA A 20 14.96 -6.97 29.75
N ALA A 21 15.92 -7.90 29.62
CA ALA A 21 16.20 -8.89 30.67
C ALA A 21 16.64 -8.23 31.98
N ASP A 22 17.57 -7.29 31.91
CA ASP A 22 18.03 -6.51 33.08
C ASP A 22 16.90 -5.70 33.72
N ALA A 23 16.03 -5.08 32.90
CA ALA A 23 14.87 -4.30 33.38
C ALA A 23 13.81 -5.21 34.01
N ALA A 24 13.67 -6.45 33.55
CA ALA A 24 12.76 -7.44 34.13
C ALA A 24 13.21 -7.89 35.53
N GLY A 25 14.53 -8.00 35.75
CA GLY A 25 15.13 -8.47 36.99
C GLY A 25 14.96 -9.98 37.20
N ASP A 26 15.59 -10.48 38.28
CA ASP A 26 15.50 -11.89 38.64
C ASP A 26 14.09 -12.26 39.13
N GLY A 27 13.54 -13.35 38.63
CA GLY A 27 12.27 -13.95 39.09
C GLY A 27 11.01 -13.58 38.32
N ARG A 28 11.09 -12.89 37.17
CA ARG A 28 9.94 -12.70 36.28
C ARG A 28 10.02 -13.66 35.10
N ASP A 29 8.91 -14.37 34.82
CA ASP A 29 8.74 -15.24 33.66
C ASP A 29 8.59 -14.40 32.39
N THR A 30 9.65 -13.63 32.07
CA THR A 30 9.70 -12.83 30.85
C THR A 30 10.14 -13.72 29.69
N VAL A 31 9.39 -13.71 28.62
CA VAL A 31 9.68 -14.53 27.43
C VAL A 31 9.75 -13.66 26.18
N LEU A 32 10.71 -13.96 25.30
CA LEU A 32 10.68 -13.54 23.91
C LEU A 32 9.60 -14.36 23.21
N VAL A 33 8.77 -13.76 22.38
CA VAL A 33 7.64 -14.44 21.71
C VAL A 33 7.50 -14.02 20.24
N GLY A 34 6.72 -14.76 19.49
CA GLY A 34 6.17 -14.34 18.20
C GLY A 34 7.15 -14.37 17.02
N GLY A 35 7.03 -13.38 16.17
CA GLY A 35 7.65 -13.34 14.84
C GLY A 35 9.17 -13.42 14.84
N ALA A 36 9.85 -12.89 15.84
CA ALA A 36 11.31 -12.93 15.93
C ALA A 36 11.85 -14.38 15.98
N ILE A 37 11.21 -15.24 16.77
CA ILE A 37 11.62 -16.67 16.88
C ILE A 37 11.37 -17.38 15.53
N ARG A 38 10.20 -17.19 14.95
CA ARG A 38 9.84 -17.71 13.62
C ARG A 38 10.87 -17.31 12.56
N ASP A 39 11.24 -16.03 12.50
CA ASP A 39 12.11 -15.51 11.46
C ASP A 39 13.53 -16.06 11.61
N VAL A 40 14.04 -16.21 12.85
CA VAL A 40 15.32 -16.91 13.10
C VAL A 40 15.25 -18.37 12.65
N VAL A 41 14.17 -19.09 12.96
CA VAL A 41 13.97 -20.49 12.52
C VAL A 41 13.95 -20.59 10.99
N LEU A 42 13.34 -19.63 10.30
CA LEU A 42 13.31 -19.53 8.84
C LEU A 42 14.60 -18.95 8.23
N ARG A 43 15.61 -18.61 9.04
CA ARG A 43 16.86 -17.94 8.62
C ARG A 43 16.61 -16.62 7.90
N ARG A 44 15.62 -15.87 8.37
CA ARG A 44 15.25 -14.53 7.87
C ARG A 44 15.71 -13.48 8.89
N PRO A 45 16.01 -12.26 8.44
CA PRO A 45 16.18 -11.15 9.37
C PRO A 45 14.92 -10.98 10.21
N ALA A 46 15.07 -11.00 11.54
CA ALA A 46 13.99 -10.61 12.43
C ALA A 46 13.93 -9.08 12.50
N ALA A 47 12.74 -8.48 12.34
CA ALA A 47 12.58 -7.04 12.33
C ALA A 47 12.31 -6.47 13.74
N ASP A 48 11.36 -7.08 14.46
CA ASP A 48 10.87 -6.60 15.74
C ASP A 48 11.16 -7.63 16.84
N ALA A 49 11.22 -7.17 18.09
CA ALA A 49 11.29 -8.02 19.26
C ALA A 49 10.04 -7.82 20.11
N ASP A 50 9.32 -8.93 20.34
CA ASP A 50 8.15 -8.97 21.20
C ASP A 50 8.46 -9.73 22.46
N ILE A 51 8.24 -9.15 23.65
CA ILE A 51 8.32 -9.84 24.91
C ILE A 51 6.96 -9.90 25.61
N ALA A 52 6.73 -11.00 26.30
CA ALA A 52 5.52 -11.17 27.08
C ALA A 52 5.87 -11.50 28.55
N VAL A 53 5.04 -11.00 29.47
CA VAL A 53 5.16 -11.19 30.91
C VAL A 53 3.82 -11.63 31.50
N PRO A 54 3.80 -12.34 32.65
CA PRO A 54 2.54 -12.71 33.30
C PRO A 54 1.65 -11.49 33.62
N SER A 55 2.28 -10.36 34.04
CA SER A 55 1.60 -9.10 34.29
C SER A 55 2.62 -7.94 34.43
N GLY A 56 2.15 -6.70 34.29
CA GLY A 56 2.94 -5.49 34.49
C GLY A 56 3.82 -5.11 33.30
N ALA A 57 3.41 -5.46 32.09
CA ALA A 57 4.13 -5.12 30.85
C ALA A 57 4.36 -3.61 30.68
N ILE A 58 3.38 -2.77 30.98
CA ILE A 58 3.53 -1.30 30.88
C ILE A 58 4.63 -0.78 31.82
N ALA A 59 4.69 -1.31 33.04
CA ALA A 59 5.74 -0.92 34.00
C ALA A 59 7.13 -1.41 33.54
N LEU A 60 7.21 -2.60 32.96
CA LEU A 60 8.44 -3.10 32.35
C LEU A 60 8.86 -2.26 31.15
N ALA A 61 7.94 -1.94 30.25
CA ALA A 61 8.21 -1.09 29.08
C ALA A 61 8.76 0.30 29.48
N ARG A 62 8.21 0.93 30.54
CA ARG A 62 8.74 2.19 31.05
C ARG A 62 10.17 2.07 31.53
N ARG A 63 10.50 1.02 32.32
CA ARG A 63 11.88 0.77 32.75
C ARG A 63 12.84 0.49 31.58
N CYS A 64 12.37 -0.22 30.57
CA CYS A 64 13.16 -0.43 29.34
C CYS A 64 13.42 0.90 28.63
N ALA A 65 12.39 1.75 28.47
CA ALA A 65 12.52 3.07 27.86
C ALA A 65 13.52 3.97 28.61
N GLU A 66 13.43 4.03 29.93
CA GLU A 66 14.37 4.79 30.76
C GLU A 66 15.83 4.34 30.55
N ARG A 67 16.08 3.02 30.52
CA ARG A 67 17.44 2.47 30.32
C ARG A 67 17.99 2.65 28.91
N LEU A 68 17.09 2.75 27.91
CA LEU A 68 17.43 2.94 26.49
C LEU A 68 17.50 4.41 26.08
N GLY A 69 17.15 5.36 26.98
CA GLY A 69 16.98 6.76 26.62
C GLY A 69 15.83 7.00 25.62
N GLY A 70 14.90 6.05 25.54
CA GLY A 70 13.81 6.03 24.56
C GLY A 70 12.46 6.47 25.13
N THR A 71 11.41 6.28 24.36
CA THR A 71 10.03 6.63 24.72
C THR A 71 9.18 5.37 24.88
N CYS A 72 8.34 5.33 25.94
CA CYS A 72 7.34 4.30 26.14
C CYS A 72 5.97 4.81 25.68
N VAL A 73 5.35 4.13 24.72
CA VAL A 73 4.00 4.40 24.21
C VAL A 73 3.07 3.29 24.66
N VAL A 74 2.04 3.63 25.45
CA VAL A 74 1.01 2.67 25.83
C VAL A 74 0.05 2.51 24.67
N LEU A 75 -0.03 1.29 24.12
CA LEU A 75 -0.88 0.95 22.96
C LEU A 75 -2.28 0.49 23.42
N ASP A 76 -2.34 -0.28 24.50
CA ASP A 76 -3.60 -0.78 25.07
C ASP A 76 -3.39 -0.95 26.59
N ALA A 77 -4.02 -0.07 27.36
CA ALA A 77 -3.88 -0.08 28.81
C ALA A 77 -4.61 -1.26 29.45
N ASP A 78 -5.76 -1.64 28.93
CA ASP A 78 -6.61 -2.71 29.47
C ASP A 78 -5.98 -4.09 29.25
N ARG A 79 -5.29 -4.25 28.13
CA ARG A 79 -4.58 -5.49 27.78
C ARG A 79 -3.12 -5.50 28.19
N GLY A 80 -2.64 -4.44 28.82
CA GLY A 80 -1.25 -4.34 29.24
C GLY A 80 -0.27 -4.38 28.05
N VAL A 81 -0.51 -3.58 27.00
CA VAL A 81 0.36 -3.54 25.81
C VAL A 81 1.05 -2.20 25.69
N ALA A 82 2.37 -2.21 25.61
CA ALA A 82 3.18 -1.01 25.42
C ALA A 82 4.32 -1.26 24.43
N ARG A 83 4.70 -0.19 23.72
CA ARG A 83 5.84 -0.15 22.80
C ARG A 83 6.92 0.76 23.35
N VAL A 84 8.14 0.27 23.37
CA VAL A 84 9.34 1.08 23.60
C VAL A 84 9.91 1.45 22.23
N VAL A 85 10.16 2.74 22.03
CA VAL A 85 10.85 3.27 20.86
C VAL A 85 12.19 3.78 21.31
N ALA A 86 13.26 3.10 20.90
CA ALA A 86 14.64 3.48 21.21
C ALA A 86 15.26 4.29 20.07
N ASP A 87 16.41 4.90 20.31
CA ASP A 87 17.18 5.60 19.30
C ASP A 87 17.49 4.73 18.08
N GLY A 88 17.50 5.33 16.90
CA GLY A 88 17.68 4.59 15.64
C GLY A 88 16.44 3.86 15.15
N GLY A 89 15.26 4.08 15.78
CA GLY A 89 13.97 3.52 15.33
C GLY A 89 13.76 2.06 15.74
N LEU A 90 14.58 1.51 16.65
CA LEU A 90 14.38 0.18 17.19
C LEU A 90 13.16 0.15 18.11
N THR A 91 12.34 -0.89 17.96
CA THR A 91 11.13 -1.07 18.75
C THR A 91 11.15 -2.36 19.55
N LEU A 92 10.58 -2.32 20.75
CA LEU A 92 10.32 -3.48 21.59
C LEU A 92 8.87 -3.43 22.06
N ASP A 93 8.09 -4.42 21.69
CA ASP A 93 6.73 -4.58 22.18
C ASP A 93 6.73 -5.42 23.46
N VAL A 94 6.05 -4.92 24.47
CA VAL A 94 5.93 -5.58 25.78
C VAL A 94 4.45 -5.79 26.05
N THR A 95 4.06 -7.05 26.33
CA THR A 95 2.65 -7.41 26.51
C THR A 95 2.44 -8.24 27.75
N ASP A 96 1.32 -8.05 28.44
CA ASP A 96 0.85 -9.01 29.45
C ASP A 96 0.37 -10.30 28.75
N PHE A 97 0.47 -11.44 29.45
CA PHE A 97 -0.11 -12.69 28.98
C PHE A 97 -1.63 -12.53 28.77
N ARG A 98 -2.15 -13.10 27.72
CA ARG A 98 -3.58 -13.14 27.40
C ARG A 98 -4.35 -14.17 28.22
N ALA A 99 -3.62 -15.00 28.98
CA ALA A 99 -4.15 -16.07 29.81
C ALA A 99 -3.26 -16.23 31.06
N PRO A 100 -3.73 -16.92 32.12
CA PRO A 100 -2.94 -17.06 33.36
C PRO A 100 -1.60 -17.78 33.21
N THR A 101 -1.42 -18.57 32.17
CA THR A 101 -0.20 -19.33 31.91
C THR A 101 0.43 -18.99 30.57
N LEU A 102 1.73 -19.22 30.41
CA LEU A 102 2.42 -19.05 29.15
C LEU A 102 1.80 -19.91 28.04
N GLU A 103 1.46 -21.16 28.34
CA GLU A 103 0.82 -22.04 27.36
C GLU A 103 -0.54 -21.48 26.88
N GLY A 104 -1.33 -20.96 27.82
CA GLY A 104 -2.58 -20.29 27.50
C GLY A 104 -2.40 -19.03 26.66
N ASP A 105 -1.35 -18.21 26.96
CA ASP A 105 -1.01 -17.05 26.10
C ASP A 105 -0.65 -17.49 24.69
N LEU A 106 0.16 -18.53 24.54
CA LEU A 106 0.57 -19.03 23.21
C LEU A 106 -0.63 -19.58 22.42
N LEU A 107 -1.56 -20.29 23.05
CA LEU A 107 -2.79 -20.76 22.41
C LEU A 107 -3.74 -19.62 22.01
N ALA A 108 -3.71 -18.47 22.69
CA ALA A 108 -4.52 -17.29 22.37
C ALA A 108 -3.91 -16.40 21.27
N ARG A 109 -2.67 -16.73 20.80
CA ARG A 109 -2.02 -16.01 19.68
C ARG A 109 -2.71 -16.34 18.37
N ASP A 110 -2.29 -15.66 17.30
CA ASP A 110 -2.93 -15.76 15.98
C ASP A 110 -2.65 -17.12 15.29
N PHE A 111 -1.38 -17.47 15.10
CA PHE A 111 -0.98 -18.68 14.36
C PHE A 111 0.05 -19.49 15.11
N THR A 112 0.06 -20.81 14.89
CA THR A 112 1.01 -21.75 15.52
C THR A 112 2.45 -21.32 15.34
N ILE A 113 2.78 -20.78 14.17
CA ILE A 113 4.13 -20.31 13.81
C ILE A 113 4.59 -19.08 14.60
N ASP A 114 3.66 -18.32 15.17
CA ASP A 114 3.91 -17.14 16.01
C ASP A 114 3.60 -17.42 17.50
N ALA A 115 3.13 -18.64 17.80
CA ALA A 115 2.87 -19.15 19.15
C ALA A 115 4.07 -19.90 19.72
N LEU A 116 5.25 -19.28 19.58
CA LEU A 116 6.53 -19.77 20.06
C LEU A 116 7.04 -18.82 21.14
N ALA A 117 7.71 -19.39 22.17
CA ALA A 117 8.29 -18.60 23.23
C ALA A 117 9.71 -19.10 23.62
N VAL A 118 10.52 -18.21 24.15
CA VAL A 118 11.86 -18.51 24.70
C VAL A 118 12.05 -17.70 25.97
N SER A 119 12.51 -18.34 27.04
CA SER A 119 12.87 -17.63 28.29
C SER A 119 13.94 -16.58 28.00
N LEU A 120 13.61 -15.31 28.30
CA LEU A 120 14.50 -14.19 28.03
C LEU A 120 15.75 -14.23 28.93
N SER A 121 15.59 -14.53 30.20
CA SER A 121 16.70 -14.66 31.16
C SER A 121 17.66 -15.78 30.76
N ALA A 122 17.15 -16.95 30.39
CA ALA A 122 17.99 -18.08 29.94
C ALA A 122 18.72 -17.75 28.64
N LEU A 123 18.03 -17.10 27.66
CA LEU A 123 18.60 -16.70 26.39
C LEU A 123 19.75 -15.70 26.55
N VAL A 124 19.60 -14.72 27.42
CA VAL A 124 20.63 -13.70 27.66
C VAL A 124 21.80 -14.27 28.47
N ALA A 125 21.53 -15.07 29.53
CA ALA A 125 22.57 -15.60 30.39
C ALA A 125 23.43 -16.67 29.73
N ARG A 126 22.84 -17.54 28.90
CA ARG A 126 23.50 -18.68 28.30
C ARG A 126 23.83 -18.52 26.81
N GLY A 127 23.36 -17.43 26.19
CA GLY A 127 23.46 -17.24 24.75
C GLY A 127 22.55 -18.15 23.92
N CYS A 128 21.85 -19.09 24.53
CA CYS A 128 20.83 -19.94 23.91
C CYS A 128 19.78 -20.39 24.91
N ALA A 129 18.60 -20.74 24.44
CA ALA A 129 17.54 -21.27 25.28
C ALA A 129 16.55 -22.13 24.44
N PRO A 130 15.91 -23.14 25.05
CA PRO A 130 14.96 -24.00 24.37
C PRO A 130 13.72 -23.22 23.95
N ILE A 131 13.19 -23.59 22.77
CA ILE A 131 11.92 -23.01 22.25
C ILE A 131 10.76 -23.77 22.87
N VAL A 132 9.85 -23.05 23.51
CA VAL A 132 8.57 -23.55 24.01
C VAL A 132 7.57 -23.50 22.85
N ASP A 133 7.01 -24.64 22.47
CA ASP A 133 6.12 -24.81 21.32
C ASP A 133 4.94 -25.74 21.66
N PRO A 134 3.93 -25.28 22.38
CA PRO A 134 2.78 -26.10 22.73
C PRO A 134 1.82 -26.36 21.56
N THR A 135 1.92 -25.60 20.48
CA THR A 135 0.99 -25.64 19.33
C THR A 135 1.50 -26.45 18.14
N GLY A 136 2.79 -26.83 18.15
CA GLY A 136 3.45 -27.49 17.03
C GLY A 136 3.86 -26.56 15.91
N GLY A 137 4.12 -25.27 16.21
CA GLY A 137 4.51 -24.25 15.25
C GLY A 137 5.81 -24.55 14.52
N LEU A 138 6.80 -25.15 15.19
CA LEU A 138 8.07 -25.59 14.57
C LEU A 138 7.82 -26.66 13.49
N ALA A 139 6.93 -27.61 13.75
CA ALA A 139 6.55 -28.63 12.79
C ALA A 139 5.78 -28.03 11.61
N ASP A 140 4.94 -27.01 11.86
CA ASP A 140 4.23 -26.29 10.81
C ASP A 140 5.17 -25.45 9.94
N LEU A 141 6.17 -24.79 10.53
CA LEU A 141 7.21 -24.07 9.77
C LEU A 141 7.99 -25.03 8.87
N ALA A 142 8.42 -26.19 9.39
CA ALA A 142 9.13 -27.20 8.61
C ALA A 142 8.26 -27.76 7.46
N ALA A 143 6.96 -27.95 7.70
CA ALA A 143 6.01 -28.45 6.71
C ALA A 143 5.41 -27.35 5.83
N ARG A 144 5.82 -26.08 6.00
CA ARG A 144 5.29 -24.90 5.31
C ARG A 144 3.78 -24.77 5.44
N ARG A 145 3.25 -25.03 6.61
CA ARG A 145 1.81 -24.94 6.92
C ARG A 145 1.51 -23.68 7.74
N LEU A 146 0.30 -23.14 7.58
CA LEU A 146 -0.24 -22.07 8.40
C LEU A 146 -1.54 -22.53 9.04
N ARG A 147 -1.60 -22.53 10.38
CA ARG A 147 -2.77 -22.91 11.18
C ARG A 147 -3.00 -21.90 12.30
N PRO A 148 -4.27 -21.60 12.68
CA PRO A 148 -4.56 -20.88 13.91
C PRO A 148 -3.91 -21.57 15.12
N ALA A 149 -3.46 -20.78 16.11
CA ALA A 149 -2.80 -21.30 17.31
C ALA A 149 -3.78 -22.06 18.23
N GLY A 150 -5.03 -21.62 18.29
CA GLY A 150 -6.07 -22.22 19.10
C GLY A 150 -7.46 -22.10 18.45
N PRO A 151 -8.48 -22.69 19.06
CA PRO A 151 -9.86 -22.52 18.64
C PRO A 151 -10.34 -21.08 18.89
N GLY A 152 -11.23 -20.56 18.06
CA GLY A 152 -11.86 -19.24 18.26
C GLY A 152 -10.97 -18.03 17.97
N VAL A 153 -9.67 -18.19 17.79
CA VAL A 153 -8.73 -17.06 17.67
C VAL A 153 -8.98 -16.14 16.46
N LEU A 154 -9.65 -16.62 15.41
CA LEU A 154 -10.00 -15.81 14.25
C LEU A 154 -11.31 -15.05 14.47
N GLU A 155 -12.19 -15.57 15.27
CA GLU A 155 -13.46 -14.97 15.69
C GLU A 155 -13.21 -13.89 16.75
N ASP A 156 -12.27 -14.11 17.65
CA ASP A 156 -11.83 -13.17 18.70
C ASP A 156 -11.20 -11.91 18.11
N ASP A 157 -10.39 -12.07 17.07
CA ASP A 157 -9.81 -10.97 16.31
C ASP A 157 -9.85 -11.24 14.79
N PRO A 158 -10.93 -10.82 14.12
CA PRO A 158 -11.10 -11.10 12.69
C PRO A 158 -10.03 -10.50 11.77
N LEU A 159 -9.24 -9.50 12.22
CA LEU A 159 -8.09 -9.00 11.47
C LEU A 159 -7.10 -10.12 11.13
N ARG A 160 -7.03 -11.15 11.96
CA ARG A 160 -6.19 -12.34 11.74
C ARG A 160 -6.53 -13.07 10.44
N THR A 161 -7.74 -12.90 9.89
CA THR A 161 -8.10 -13.46 8.57
C THR A 161 -7.33 -12.80 7.43
N LEU A 162 -7.17 -11.48 7.45
CA LEU A 162 -6.35 -10.74 6.49
C LEU A 162 -4.86 -11.01 6.73
N ARG A 163 -4.44 -11.05 7.99
CA ARG A 163 -3.08 -11.40 8.39
C ARG A 163 -2.69 -12.81 7.93
N ALA A 164 -3.62 -13.78 7.93
CA ALA A 164 -3.40 -15.12 7.39
C ALA A 164 -2.99 -15.08 5.91
N VAL A 165 -3.69 -14.30 5.10
CA VAL A 165 -3.36 -14.12 3.67
C VAL A 165 -1.98 -13.50 3.50
N ARG A 166 -1.66 -12.47 4.28
CA ARG A 166 -0.36 -11.81 4.23
C ARG A 166 0.77 -12.76 4.65
N LEU A 167 0.62 -13.49 5.76
CA LEU A 167 1.63 -14.43 6.23
C LEU A 167 1.81 -15.61 5.26
N GLU A 168 0.72 -16.15 4.69
CA GLU A 168 0.77 -17.19 3.65
C GLU A 168 1.64 -16.72 2.47
N ALA A 169 1.45 -15.48 2.01
CA ALA A 169 2.20 -14.90 0.90
C ALA A 169 3.64 -14.52 1.28
N THR A 170 3.84 -13.87 2.42
CA THR A 170 5.16 -13.36 2.86
C THR A 170 6.13 -14.48 3.20
N LEU A 171 5.63 -15.55 3.83
CA LEU A 171 6.46 -16.63 4.33
C LEU A 171 6.50 -17.85 3.39
N GLY A 172 5.73 -17.83 2.30
CA GLY A 172 5.63 -18.96 1.39
C GLY A 172 5.01 -20.21 2.04
N LEU A 173 4.13 -19.98 3.01
CA LEU A 173 3.38 -21.01 3.70
C LEU A 173 2.05 -21.30 2.96
N ARG A 174 1.33 -22.33 3.43
CA ARG A 174 0.00 -22.66 2.93
C ARG A 174 -0.96 -22.87 4.09
N LEU A 175 -2.08 -22.16 4.06
CA LEU A 175 -3.20 -22.47 4.96
C LEU A 175 -3.61 -23.92 4.77
N THR A 176 -3.75 -24.65 5.89
CA THR A 176 -4.38 -25.98 5.84
C THR A 176 -5.84 -25.84 5.41
N THR A 177 -6.45 -26.94 4.94
CA THR A 177 -7.86 -26.93 4.51
C THR A 177 -8.81 -26.46 5.63
N SER A 178 -8.55 -26.91 6.87
CA SER A 178 -9.30 -26.47 8.04
C SER A 178 -9.10 -24.98 8.34
N ALA A 179 -7.86 -24.50 8.31
CA ALA A 179 -7.54 -23.08 8.51
C ALA A 179 -8.17 -22.20 7.43
N ALA A 180 -8.14 -22.60 6.16
CA ALA A 180 -8.79 -21.87 5.08
C ALA A 180 -10.33 -21.80 5.25
N ARG A 181 -10.94 -22.86 5.80
CA ARG A 181 -12.38 -22.87 6.13
C ARG A 181 -12.66 -21.92 7.30
N ALA A 182 -11.84 -21.94 8.34
CA ALA A 182 -11.98 -21.04 9.48
C ALA A 182 -11.83 -19.57 9.07
N VAL A 183 -10.83 -19.25 8.23
CA VAL A 183 -10.64 -17.89 7.68
C VAL A 183 -11.90 -17.43 6.92
N ARG A 184 -12.49 -18.27 6.06
CA ARG A 184 -13.74 -17.93 5.36
C ARG A 184 -14.89 -17.68 6.33
N GLY A 185 -15.01 -18.51 7.36
CA GLY A 185 -16.07 -18.37 8.37
C GLY A 185 -15.98 -17.06 9.14
N ALA A 186 -14.76 -16.65 9.51
CA ALA A 186 -14.51 -15.45 10.30
C ALA A 186 -14.39 -14.16 9.48
N ALA A 187 -14.27 -14.24 8.13
CA ALA A 187 -13.96 -13.09 7.26
C ALA A 187 -14.94 -11.91 7.44
N ARG A 188 -16.25 -12.16 7.57
CA ARG A 188 -17.26 -11.09 7.81
C ARG A 188 -17.01 -10.32 9.10
N GLY A 189 -16.33 -10.92 10.07
CA GLY A 189 -15.95 -10.22 11.30
C GLY A 189 -15.07 -8.99 11.07
N LEU A 190 -14.40 -8.88 9.92
CA LEU A 190 -13.58 -7.70 9.54
C LEU A 190 -14.40 -6.40 9.53
N GLU A 191 -15.72 -6.45 9.29
CA GLU A 191 -16.60 -5.28 9.36
C GLU A 191 -16.62 -4.61 10.75
N ARG A 192 -16.25 -5.35 11.81
CA ARG A 192 -16.20 -4.87 13.20
C ARG A 192 -14.80 -4.41 13.63
N VAL A 193 -13.78 -4.64 12.80
CA VAL A 193 -12.41 -4.23 13.07
C VAL A 193 -12.24 -2.76 12.69
N SER A 194 -11.47 -1.99 13.46
CA SER A 194 -11.22 -0.60 13.13
C SER A 194 -10.57 -0.45 11.76
N ALA A 195 -10.98 0.60 11.04
CA ALA A 195 -10.51 0.85 9.68
C ALA A 195 -8.98 0.99 9.61
N GLU A 196 -8.36 1.57 10.64
CA GLU A 196 -6.92 1.75 10.73
C GLU A 196 -6.17 0.41 10.76
N ARG A 197 -6.66 -0.55 11.55
CA ARG A 197 -6.04 -1.88 11.63
C ARG A 197 -6.18 -2.64 10.31
N VAL A 198 -7.36 -2.57 9.68
CA VAL A 198 -7.61 -3.17 8.35
C VAL A 198 -6.72 -2.51 7.29
N ARG A 199 -6.64 -1.16 7.30
CA ARG A 199 -5.76 -0.39 6.42
C ARG A 199 -4.31 -0.87 6.50
N ASP A 200 -3.78 -0.95 7.71
CA ASP A 200 -2.36 -1.25 7.92
C ASP A 200 -2.00 -2.65 7.40
N GLU A 201 -2.83 -3.66 7.67
CA GLU A 201 -2.64 -5.01 7.10
C GLU A 201 -2.84 -5.02 5.58
N LEU A 202 -3.81 -4.27 5.03
CA LEU A 202 -4.02 -4.14 3.58
C LEU A 202 -2.82 -3.48 2.90
N LEU A 203 -2.27 -2.40 3.47
CA LEU A 203 -1.09 -1.72 2.92
C LEU A 203 0.14 -2.64 2.95
N MET A 204 0.34 -3.41 4.01
CA MET A 204 1.41 -4.43 4.05
C MET A 204 1.21 -5.50 2.96
N LEU A 205 -0.02 -5.95 2.72
CA LEU A 205 -0.34 -6.92 1.67
C LEU A 205 -0.07 -6.33 0.27
N LEU A 206 -0.49 -5.07 0.02
CA LEU A 206 -0.23 -4.37 -1.23
C LEU A 206 1.27 -4.09 -1.44
N GLY A 207 2.07 -4.03 -0.37
CA GLY A 207 3.52 -3.89 -0.42
C GLY A 207 4.29 -5.13 -0.88
N LEU A 208 3.65 -6.30 -0.96
CA LEU A 208 4.30 -7.56 -1.35
C LEU A 208 4.81 -7.53 -2.79
N ALA A 209 5.85 -8.32 -3.09
CA ALA A 209 6.37 -8.45 -4.45
C ALA A 209 5.37 -9.13 -5.41
N ASP A 210 4.60 -10.10 -4.93
CA ASP A 210 3.54 -10.82 -5.68
C ASP A 210 2.17 -10.51 -5.04
N THR A 211 1.77 -9.25 -5.16
CA THR A 211 0.49 -8.74 -4.62
C THR A 211 -0.72 -9.38 -5.31
N ALA A 212 -0.65 -9.58 -6.60
CA ALA A 212 -1.77 -10.16 -7.36
C ALA A 212 -2.15 -11.56 -6.87
N ARG A 213 -1.16 -12.37 -6.50
CA ARG A 213 -1.39 -13.70 -5.93
C ARG A 213 -2.06 -13.61 -4.55
N ALA A 214 -1.58 -12.68 -3.70
CA ALA A 214 -2.15 -12.45 -2.38
C ALA A 214 -3.60 -11.93 -2.47
N LEU A 215 -3.91 -10.99 -3.37
CA LEU A 215 -5.26 -10.49 -3.60
C LEU A 215 -6.21 -11.59 -4.11
N ARG A 216 -5.77 -12.44 -5.06
CA ARG A 216 -6.56 -13.61 -5.48
C ARG A 216 -6.83 -14.57 -4.33
N ARG A 217 -5.85 -14.73 -3.46
CA ARG A 217 -6.03 -15.57 -2.28
C ARG A 217 -7.02 -14.98 -1.29
N ALA A 218 -6.94 -13.66 -1.03
CA ALA A 218 -7.90 -12.92 -0.20
C ALA A 218 -9.31 -13.02 -0.79
N ASP A 219 -9.45 -12.89 -2.10
CA ASP A 219 -10.70 -13.03 -2.83
C ASP A 219 -11.29 -14.43 -2.70
N ALA A 220 -10.51 -15.48 -2.95
CA ALA A 220 -10.94 -16.88 -2.81
C ALA A 220 -11.33 -17.25 -1.37
N LEU A 221 -10.87 -16.53 -0.36
CA LEU A 221 -11.22 -16.68 1.04
C LEU A 221 -12.37 -15.76 1.49
N GLY A 222 -12.93 -14.93 0.59
CA GLY A 222 -14.01 -13.99 0.91
C GLY A 222 -13.56 -12.78 1.74
N VAL A 223 -12.25 -12.62 1.95
CA VAL A 223 -11.66 -11.52 2.73
C VAL A 223 -11.67 -10.21 1.93
N LEU A 224 -11.33 -10.26 0.64
CA LEU A 224 -11.18 -9.07 -0.19
C LEU A 224 -12.52 -8.33 -0.38
N GLY A 225 -13.61 -9.06 -0.65
CA GLY A 225 -14.95 -8.48 -0.83
C GLY A 225 -15.54 -7.86 0.45
N VAL A 226 -15.09 -8.29 1.64
CA VAL A 226 -15.47 -7.62 2.89
C VAL A 226 -14.73 -6.28 3.06
N ILE A 227 -13.45 -6.23 2.71
CA ILE A 227 -12.63 -5.01 2.83
C ILE A 227 -13.00 -3.98 1.76
N ILE A 228 -13.20 -4.44 0.53
CA ILE A 228 -13.53 -3.60 -0.64
C ILE A 228 -14.77 -4.19 -1.32
N PRO A 229 -15.98 -3.99 -0.76
CA PRO A 229 -17.21 -4.56 -1.33
C PRO A 229 -17.50 -4.07 -2.75
N GLU A 230 -16.93 -2.95 -3.16
CA GLU A 230 -17.05 -2.38 -4.50
C GLU A 230 -16.49 -3.29 -5.60
N ILE A 231 -15.66 -4.28 -5.26
CA ILE A 231 -15.16 -5.26 -6.26
C ILE A 231 -16.17 -6.36 -6.58
N GLU A 232 -17.16 -6.62 -5.73
CA GLU A 232 -18.11 -7.72 -5.96
C GLU A 232 -18.93 -7.54 -7.25
N PRO A 233 -19.45 -6.33 -7.59
CA PRO A 233 -20.10 -6.11 -8.88
C PRO A 233 -19.18 -6.27 -10.08
N MET A 234 -17.85 -6.14 -9.91
CA MET A 234 -16.88 -6.35 -11.00
C MET A 234 -16.85 -7.83 -11.46
N ARG A 235 -17.14 -8.75 -10.54
CA ARG A 235 -17.20 -10.18 -10.78
C ARG A 235 -18.32 -10.52 -11.76
N GLY A 236 -18.00 -11.24 -12.83
CA GLY A 236 -18.93 -11.59 -13.89
C GLY A 236 -19.36 -10.44 -14.79
N THR A 237 -18.93 -9.20 -14.56
CA THR A 237 -19.18 -8.08 -15.47
C THR A 237 -18.34 -8.23 -16.73
N ARG A 238 -18.98 -8.69 -17.82
CA ARG A 238 -18.33 -8.92 -19.12
C ARG A 238 -18.01 -7.61 -19.83
N GLN A 239 -16.86 -7.57 -20.46
CA GLN A 239 -16.34 -6.47 -21.26
C GLN A 239 -16.35 -6.82 -22.76
N PRO A 240 -16.49 -5.83 -23.67
CA PRO A 240 -16.36 -6.09 -25.10
C PRO A 240 -14.92 -6.44 -25.49
N ALA A 241 -14.76 -7.09 -26.64
CA ALA A 241 -13.43 -7.31 -27.21
C ALA A 241 -12.66 -5.98 -27.33
N PRO A 242 -11.34 -5.98 -27.07
CA PRO A 242 -10.44 -7.13 -26.96
C PRO A 242 -10.32 -7.77 -25.58
N HIS A 243 -11.06 -7.32 -24.56
CA HIS A 243 -11.01 -7.90 -23.23
C HIS A 243 -11.53 -9.36 -23.24
N ARG A 244 -10.80 -10.24 -22.56
CA ARG A 244 -11.12 -11.67 -22.47
C ARG A 244 -11.72 -12.09 -21.12
N PHE A 245 -11.56 -11.24 -20.12
CA PHE A 245 -11.91 -11.51 -18.73
C PHE A 245 -13.02 -10.58 -18.26
N ASP A 246 -13.70 -10.93 -17.18
CA ASP A 246 -14.55 -10.00 -16.45
C ASP A 246 -13.72 -8.87 -15.84
N VAL A 247 -14.39 -7.84 -15.33
CA VAL A 247 -13.70 -6.64 -14.81
C VAL A 247 -12.78 -6.98 -13.62
N LEU A 248 -13.19 -7.89 -12.72
CA LEU A 248 -12.38 -8.23 -11.55
C LEU A 248 -11.10 -8.98 -11.94
N GLU A 249 -11.23 -10.04 -12.74
CA GLU A 249 -10.05 -10.80 -13.19
C GLU A 249 -9.12 -9.93 -14.03
N HIS A 250 -9.68 -9.02 -14.86
CA HIS A 250 -8.89 -8.05 -15.60
C HIS A 250 -8.08 -7.15 -14.66
N SER A 251 -8.72 -6.58 -13.62
CA SER A 251 -8.04 -5.73 -12.61
C SER A 251 -6.96 -6.49 -11.83
N LEU A 252 -7.22 -7.73 -11.43
CA LEU A 252 -6.21 -8.58 -10.79
C LEU A 252 -5.03 -8.90 -11.71
N ARG A 253 -5.25 -8.99 -13.02
CA ARG A 253 -4.18 -9.12 -14.02
C ARG A 253 -3.41 -7.83 -14.22
N ALA A 254 -4.07 -6.67 -14.13
CA ALA A 254 -3.38 -5.38 -14.12
C ALA A 254 -2.46 -5.24 -12.90
N VAL A 255 -2.92 -5.66 -11.71
CA VAL A 255 -2.04 -5.74 -10.51
C VAL A 255 -0.84 -6.65 -10.77
N ALA A 256 -1.04 -7.84 -11.37
CA ALA A 256 0.08 -8.73 -11.73
C ALA A 256 1.01 -8.09 -12.79
N GLY A 257 0.47 -7.23 -13.65
CA GLY A 257 1.25 -6.39 -14.56
C GLY A 257 2.14 -5.42 -13.79
N CYS A 258 1.59 -4.72 -12.80
CA CYS A 258 2.35 -3.83 -11.92
C CYS A 258 3.45 -4.57 -11.15
N ASP A 259 3.15 -5.74 -10.57
CA ASP A 259 4.16 -6.56 -9.87
C ASP A 259 5.36 -6.87 -10.79
N ARG A 260 5.10 -7.28 -12.03
CA ARG A 260 6.15 -7.59 -13.01
C ARG A 260 6.93 -6.35 -13.48
N LEU A 261 6.26 -5.20 -13.67
CA LEU A 261 6.93 -3.94 -14.03
C LEU A 261 7.84 -3.47 -12.91
N LEU A 262 7.32 -3.44 -11.68
CA LEU A 262 8.06 -3.00 -10.49
C LEU A 262 9.27 -3.88 -10.16
N ALA A 263 9.24 -5.16 -10.56
CA ALA A 263 10.37 -6.08 -10.42
C ALA A 263 11.46 -5.88 -11.52
N ARG A 264 11.14 -5.21 -12.62
CA ARG A 264 12.01 -5.09 -13.80
C ARG A 264 11.95 -3.69 -14.42
N LEU A 265 11.99 -2.64 -13.60
CA LEU A 265 12.04 -1.26 -14.07
C LEU A 265 13.30 -1.00 -14.91
N ASP A 266 14.41 -1.68 -14.62
CA ASP A 266 15.65 -1.67 -15.41
C ASP A 266 15.41 -1.93 -16.91
N ALA A 267 14.43 -2.76 -17.24
CA ALA A 267 14.10 -3.09 -18.62
C ALA A 267 13.28 -1.99 -19.35
N LEU A 268 12.90 -0.91 -18.68
CA LEU A 268 12.20 0.25 -19.26
C LEU A 268 13.17 1.36 -19.71
N ALA A 269 14.34 0.98 -20.20
CA ALA A 269 15.34 1.95 -20.67
C ALA A 269 14.74 2.91 -21.71
N PRO A 270 15.16 4.22 -21.68
CA PRO A 270 16.16 4.82 -20.80
C PRO A 270 15.60 5.28 -19.42
N TYR A 271 14.32 5.10 -19.12
CA TYR A 271 13.61 5.69 -17.97
C TYR A 271 13.69 4.84 -16.69
N GLY A 272 14.28 3.65 -16.75
CA GLY A 272 14.22 2.64 -15.68
C GLY A 272 14.72 3.14 -14.32
N GLU A 273 15.86 3.85 -14.30
CA GLU A 273 16.45 4.39 -13.08
C GLU A 273 15.57 5.49 -12.46
N GLU A 274 15.13 6.45 -13.29
CA GLU A 274 14.23 7.52 -12.86
C GLU A 274 12.92 6.95 -12.28
N LEU A 275 12.33 5.96 -12.95
CA LEU A 275 11.12 5.29 -12.49
C LEU A 275 11.36 4.53 -11.18
N ALA A 276 12.54 3.91 -11.00
CA ALA A 276 12.88 3.20 -9.77
C ALA A 276 12.95 4.15 -8.57
N VAL A 277 13.59 5.33 -8.74
CA VAL A 277 13.62 6.39 -7.73
C VAL A 277 12.19 6.88 -7.43
N HIS A 278 11.41 7.18 -8.47
CA HIS A 278 10.05 7.67 -8.33
C HIS A 278 9.14 6.72 -7.53
N VAL A 279 9.11 5.44 -7.90
CA VAL A 279 8.23 4.48 -7.22
C VAL A 279 8.68 4.11 -5.80
N ALA A 280 9.90 4.50 -5.41
CA ALA A 280 10.40 4.33 -4.05
C ALA A 280 9.92 5.43 -3.09
N GLU A 281 9.33 6.52 -3.59
CA GLU A 281 8.86 7.64 -2.78
C GLU A 281 7.79 7.20 -1.77
N PRO A 282 7.96 7.54 -0.46
CA PRO A 282 6.96 7.28 0.55
C PRO A 282 5.80 8.30 0.44
N LEU A 283 4.58 7.82 0.69
CA LEU A 283 3.36 8.64 0.69
C LEU A 283 2.80 8.88 2.10
N GLY A 284 3.47 8.34 3.13
CA GLY A 284 3.04 8.42 4.52
C GLY A 284 2.19 7.23 4.96
N GLY A 285 2.02 7.06 6.28
CA GLY A 285 1.20 5.99 6.86
C GLY A 285 1.60 4.57 6.47
N GLY A 286 2.90 4.31 6.25
CA GLY A 286 3.38 3.00 5.80
C GLY A 286 3.17 2.70 4.31
N ALA A 287 2.61 3.63 3.53
CA ALA A 287 2.38 3.49 2.11
C ALA A 287 3.46 4.18 1.26
N GLY A 288 3.68 3.66 0.06
CA GLY A 288 4.52 4.28 -0.97
C GLY A 288 3.86 4.23 -2.34
N ARG A 289 4.49 4.84 -3.36
CA ARG A 289 3.97 4.86 -4.74
C ARG A 289 3.77 3.46 -5.31
N ARG A 290 4.62 2.48 -4.96
CA ARG A 290 4.43 1.07 -5.34
C ARG A 290 3.09 0.52 -4.88
N THR A 291 2.71 0.81 -3.65
CA THR A 291 1.43 0.41 -3.05
C THR A 291 0.26 1.12 -3.75
N ALA A 292 0.39 2.44 -3.99
CA ALA A 292 -0.61 3.24 -4.68
C ALA A 292 -0.86 2.75 -6.12
N LEU A 293 0.21 2.44 -6.86
CA LEU A 293 0.10 1.91 -8.23
C LEU A 293 -0.69 0.60 -8.29
N LYS A 294 -0.44 -0.33 -7.35
CA LYS A 294 -1.15 -1.60 -7.28
C LYS A 294 -2.61 -1.43 -6.87
N LEU A 295 -2.89 -0.50 -5.94
CA LEU A 295 -4.25 -0.15 -5.58
C LEU A 295 -4.98 0.51 -6.75
N ALA A 296 -4.33 1.41 -7.48
CA ALA A 296 -4.88 1.99 -8.71
C ALA A 296 -5.18 0.91 -9.76
N ALA A 297 -4.29 -0.07 -9.93
CA ALA A 297 -4.51 -1.19 -10.85
C ALA A 297 -5.70 -2.08 -10.43
N LEU A 298 -5.94 -2.27 -9.13
CA LEU A 298 -7.10 -2.99 -8.64
C LEU A 298 -8.41 -2.22 -8.89
N LEU A 299 -8.38 -0.90 -8.76
CA LEU A 299 -9.58 -0.04 -8.71
C LEU A 299 -9.84 0.76 -9.99
N HIS A 300 -8.95 0.74 -11.02
CA HIS A 300 -9.10 1.62 -12.21
C HIS A 300 -10.43 1.44 -12.93
N ASP A 301 -10.99 0.25 -12.88
CA ASP A 301 -12.23 -0.14 -13.54
C ASP A 301 -13.39 -0.42 -12.57
N VAL A 302 -13.27 -0.03 -11.31
CA VAL A 302 -14.22 -0.36 -10.23
C VAL A 302 -15.65 0.04 -10.53
N SER A 303 -15.88 1.12 -11.28
CA SER A 303 -17.21 1.63 -11.62
C SER A 303 -17.75 1.16 -12.97
N LYS A 304 -17.04 0.30 -13.71
CA LYS A 304 -17.57 -0.29 -14.95
C LYS A 304 -18.92 -1.01 -14.77
N PRO A 305 -19.16 -1.75 -13.68
CA PRO A 305 -20.47 -2.40 -13.47
C PRO A 305 -21.63 -1.41 -13.45
N GLU A 306 -21.50 -0.32 -12.70
CA GLU A 306 -22.57 0.69 -12.53
C GLU A 306 -22.73 1.60 -13.76
N THR A 307 -21.67 1.78 -14.54
CA THR A 307 -21.67 2.61 -15.75
C THR A 307 -21.99 1.86 -17.03
N ARG A 308 -22.24 0.54 -16.93
CA ARG A 308 -22.51 -0.32 -18.06
C ARG A 308 -23.81 0.09 -18.77
N ARG A 309 -23.71 0.43 -20.07
CA ARG A 309 -24.84 0.76 -20.93
C ARG A 309 -24.75 -0.03 -22.23
N ARG A 310 -25.90 -0.28 -22.86
CA ARG A 310 -25.96 -0.87 -24.19
C ARG A 310 -26.45 0.20 -25.18
N VAL A 311 -25.57 0.58 -26.10
CA VAL A 311 -25.84 1.61 -27.11
C VAL A 311 -25.57 1.02 -28.50
N SER A 312 -26.57 1.05 -29.39
CA SER A 312 -26.49 0.50 -30.72
C SER A 312 -25.96 -0.97 -30.73
N GLY A 313 -26.48 -1.79 -29.80
CA GLY A 313 -26.10 -3.21 -29.67
C GLY A 313 -24.75 -3.46 -28.99
N ARG A 314 -23.95 -2.43 -28.72
CA ARG A 314 -22.62 -2.54 -28.11
C ARG A 314 -22.64 -2.14 -26.65
N VAL A 315 -21.88 -2.87 -25.80
CA VAL A 315 -21.66 -2.50 -24.41
C VAL A 315 -20.66 -1.35 -24.35
N ARG A 316 -20.99 -0.32 -23.57
CA ARG A 316 -20.16 0.85 -23.30
C ARG A 316 -20.14 1.12 -21.79
N PHE A 317 -19.07 1.78 -21.30
CA PHE A 317 -18.87 2.17 -19.91
C PHE A 317 -18.56 3.67 -19.88
N PHE A 318 -19.60 4.51 -19.99
CA PHE A 318 -19.40 5.97 -20.02
C PHE A 318 -19.01 6.50 -18.64
N GLU A 319 -18.00 7.37 -18.61
CA GLU A 319 -17.56 8.07 -17.40
C GLU A 319 -17.11 7.14 -16.25
N HIS A 320 -16.76 5.86 -16.57
CA HIS A 320 -16.29 4.96 -15.51
C HIS A 320 -14.99 5.44 -14.85
N ASP A 321 -14.17 6.20 -15.54
CA ASP A 321 -12.98 6.86 -15.03
C ASP A 321 -13.32 7.96 -14.01
N VAL A 322 -14.32 8.80 -14.32
CA VAL A 322 -14.77 9.89 -13.43
C VAL A 322 -15.50 9.35 -12.20
N ILE A 323 -16.41 8.40 -12.41
CA ILE A 323 -17.18 7.77 -11.32
C ILE A 323 -16.26 6.89 -10.49
N GLY A 324 -15.33 6.15 -11.13
CA GLY A 324 -14.30 5.35 -10.46
C GLY A 324 -13.42 6.17 -9.53
N ALA A 325 -13.02 7.37 -9.96
CA ALA A 325 -12.26 8.29 -9.12
C ALA A 325 -13.02 8.67 -7.83
N ARG A 326 -14.35 8.92 -7.91
CA ARG A 326 -15.18 9.16 -6.72
C ARG A 326 -15.25 7.93 -5.81
N ARG A 327 -15.42 6.72 -6.39
CA ARG A 327 -15.40 5.47 -5.62
C ARG A 327 -14.09 5.26 -4.89
N VAL A 328 -12.97 5.60 -5.52
CA VAL A 328 -11.64 5.57 -4.87
C VAL A 328 -11.60 6.50 -3.65
N ARG A 329 -12.15 7.71 -3.76
CA ARG A 329 -12.24 8.66 -2.64
C ARG A 329 -13.06 8.07 -1.49
N GLU A 330 -14.25 7.54 -1.78
CA GLU A 330 -15.14 6.90 -0.80
C GLU A 330 -14.47 5.70 -0.11
N ILE A 331 -13.78 4.85 -0.87
CA ILE A 331 -13.00 3.72 -0.33
C ILE A 331 -11.87 4.22 0.57
N GLY A 332 -11.15 5.26 0.13
CA GLY A 332 -10.04 5.86 0.87
C GLY A 332 -10.49 6.42 2.22
N GLU A 333 -11.61 7.15 2.25
CA GLU A 333 -12.21 7.70 3.47
C GLU A 333 -12.67 6.58 4.42
N ARG A 334 -13.39 5.58 3.91
CA ARG A 334 -13.87 4.44 4.69
C ARG A 334 -12.74 3.62 5.31
N LEU A 335 -11.68 3.38 4.57
CA LEU A 335 -10.49 2.64 5.03
C LEU A 335 -9.45 3.54 5.73
N ARG A 336 -9.73 4.84 5.86
CA ARG A 336 -8.80 5.83 6.43
C ARG A 336 -7.40 5.75 5.80
N LEU A 337 -7.34 5.61 4.46
CA LEU A 337 -6.09 5.61 3.73
C LEU A 337 -5.40 6.98 3.84
N PRO A 338 -4.05 7.03 3.79
CA PRO A 338 -3.34 8.30 3.75
C PRO A 338 -3.82 9.19 2.59
N GLU A 339 -4.04 10.49 2.86
CA GLU A 339 -4.59 11.41 1.87
C GLU A 339 -3.76 11.47 0.58
N ARG A 340 -2.42 11.51 0.70
CA ARG A 340 -1.52 11.51 -0.47
C ARG A 340 -1.68 10.26 -1.34
N LEU A 341 -1.87 9.10 -0.71
CA LEU A 341 -2.13 7.84 -1.43
C LEU A 341 -3.49 7.87 -2.13
N THR A 342 -4.55 8.29 -1.41
CA THR A 342 -5.91 8.36 -1.94
C THR A 342 -5.98 9.32 -3.13
N ALA A 343 -5.40 10.53 -3.00
CA ALA A 343 -5.37 11.54 -4.04
C ALA A 343 -4.61 11.07 -5.30
N LEU A 344 -3.49 10.34 -5.12
CA LEU A 344 -2.76 9.75 -6.24
C LEU A 344 -3.62 8.71 -6.96
N VAL A 345 -4.20 7.74 -6.23
CA VAL A 345 -5.02 6.67 -6.82
C VAL A 345 -6.24 7.26 -7.53
N GLU A 346 -6.94 8.22 -6.91
CA GLU A 346 -8.06 8.94 -7.52
C GLU A 346 -7.67 9.60 -8.83
N ARG A 347 -6.55 10.34 -8.86
CA ARG A 347 -6.07 11.04 -10.05
C ARG A 347 -5.68 10.07 -11.15
N VAL A 348 -4.99 9.00 -10.82
CA VAL A 348 -4.57 7.98 -11.79
C VAL A 348 -5.79 7.26 -12.37
N VAL A 349 -6.78 6.89 -11.55
CA VAL A 349 -8.03 6.27 -12.00
C VAL A 349 -8.82 7.24 -12.90
N ARG A 350 -8.94 8.51 -12.52
CA ARG A 350 -9.64 9.54 -13.30
C ARG A 350 -9.06 9.73 -14.70
N HIS A 351 -7.77 9.50 -14.87
CA HIS A 351 -7.06 9.83 -16.10
C HIS A 351 -6.53 8.61 -16.87
N HIS A 352 -6.84 7.38 -16.44
CA HIS A 352 -6.23 6.18 -17.02
C HIS A 352 -6.51 5.98 -18.52
N LEU A 353 -7.62 6.52 -19.03
CA LEU A 353 -7.96 6.45 -20.46
C LEU A 353 -7.26 7.50 -21.32
N ARG A 354 -6.74 8.59 -20.72
CA ARG A 354 -6.20 9.72 -21.50
C ARG A 354 -5.04 9.37 -22.42
N PRO A 355 -4.04 8.56 -22.03
CA PRO A 355 -2.97 8.17 -22.94
C PRO A 355 -3.48 7.44 -24.20
N MET A 356 -4.48 6.57 -24.04
CA MET A 356 -5.10 5.88 -25.16
C MET A 356 -5.82 6.87 -26.10
N HIS A 357 -6.59 7.83 -25.56
CA HIS A 357 -7.28 8.85 -26.34
C HIS A 357 -6.29 9.75 -27.08
N LEU A 358 -5.18 10.13 -26.46
CA LEU A 358 -4.12 10.92 -27.09
C LEU A 358 -3.46 10.14 -28.24
N GLY A 359 -3.21 8.82 -28.06
CA GLY A 359 -2.64 7.98 -29.09
C GLY A 359 -3.54 7.76 -30.31
N HIS A 360 -4.87 7.76 -30.12
CA HIS A 360 -5.83 7.63 -31.23
C HIS A 360 -6.04 8.94 -32.02
N ALA A 361 -5.72 10.09 -31.43
CA ALA A 361 -5.88 11.39 -32.08
C ALA A 361 -4.79 11.70 -33.13
N GLY A 362 -3.82 10.81 -33.33
CA GLY A 362 -2.63 11.04 -34.16
C GLY A 362 -1.54 11.80 -33.42
N ALA A 363 -1.00 12.88 -33.99
CA ALA A 363 0.02 13.69 -33.31
C ALA A 363 -0.56 14.43 -32.10
N ILE A 364 0.09 14.30 -30.94
CA ILE A 364 -0.34 15.00 -29.72
C ILE A 364 -0.08 16.49 -29.89
N THR A 365 -1.13 17.30 -29.83
CA THR A 365 -0.96 18.76 -29.88
C THR A 365 -0.23 19.28 -28.64
N PRO A 366 0.60 20.36 -28.73
CA PRO A 366 1.29 20.95 -27.59
C PRO A 366 0.33 21.26 -26.43
N ARG A 367 -0.88 21.78 -26.71
CA ARG A 367 -1.91 22.08 -25.73
C ARG A 367 -2.45 20.83 -25.02
N ALA A 368 -2.68 19.73 -25.74
CA ALA A 368 -3.15 18.47 -25.17
C ALA A 368 -2.08 17.84 -24.27
N ARG A 369 -0.81 17.91 -24.68
CA ARG A 369 0.36 17.48 -23.90
C ARG A 369 0.51 18.30 -22.62
N TYR A 370 0.46 19.62 -22.72
CA TYR A 370 0.52 20.53 -21.57
C TYR A 370 -0.55 20.18 -20.54
N ARG A 371 -1.82 20.09 -20.97
CA ARG A 371 -2.95 19.77 -20.08
C ARG A 371 -2.81 18.39 -19.44
N PHE A 372 -2.26 17.44 -20.16
CA PHE A 372 -1.99 16.11 -19.62
C PHE A 372 -1.03 16.17 -18.42
N TYR A 373 0.09 16.85 -18.55
CA TYR A 373 1.09 16.97 -17.47
C TYR A 373 0.63 17.89 -16.34
N ARG A 374 -0.05 18.98 -16.66
CA ARG A 374 -0.62 19.89 -15.66
C ARG A 374 -1.59 19.17 -14.71
N ASP A 375 -2.46 18.32 -15.24
CA ASP A 375 -3.49 17.64 -14.47
C ASP A 375 -2.93 16.47 -13.65
N LEU A 376 -1.87 15.83 -14.13
CA LEU A 376 -1.25 14.67 -13.50
C LEU A 376 -0.04 15.02 -12.64
N ARG A 377 0.71 16.05 -12.99
CA ARG A 377 1.94 16.45 -12.28
C ARG A 377 2.87 15.24 -12.09
N GLU A 378 3.40 15.06 -10.88
CA GLU A 378 4.31 13.95 -10.54
C GLU A 378 3.69 12.57 -10.77
N ASP A 379 2.37 12.44 -10.69
CA ASP A 379 1.66 11.17 -10.86
C ASP A 379 1.53 10.73 -12.34
N THR A 380 2.08 11.51 -13.27
CA THR A 380 2.20 11.15 -14.70
C THR A 380 2.88 9.80 -14.87
N ARG A 381 3.97 9.55 -14.15
CA ARG A 381 4.74 8.30 -14.24
C ARG A 381 3.97 7.11 -13.69
N ASP A 382 3.22 7.30 -12.60
CA ASP A 382 2.33 6.26 -12.04
C ASP A 382 1.24 5.88 -13.03
N LEU A 383 0.60 6.89 -13.66
CA LEU A 383 -0.40 6.65 -14.69
C LEU A 383 0.17 5.86 -15.87
N LEU A 384 1.34 6.23 -16.38
CA LEU A 384 1.94 5.57 -17.54
C LEU A 384 2.36 4.12 -17.22
N LEU A 385 2.81 3.84 -15.99
CA LEU A 385 3.05 2.49 -15.51
C LEU A 385 1.75 1.68 -15.41
N LEU A 386 0.65 2.29 -14.91
CA LEU A 386 -0.66 1.64 -14.91
C LEU A 386 -1.14 1.29 -16.32
N VAL A 387 -1.02 2.22 -17.28
CA VAL A 387 -1.42 1.99 -18.69
C VAL A 387 -0.67 0.82 -19.31
N LEU A 388 0.62 0.65 -19.00
CA LEU A 388 1.40 -0.52 -19.45
C LEU A 388 0.88 -1.82 -18.84
N ALA A 389 0.54 -1.80 -17.55
CA ALA A 389 0.04 -2.96 -16.83
C ALA A 389 -1.37 -3.36 -17.31
N ASP A 390 -2.24 -2.37 -17.51
CA ASP A 390 -3.59 -2.55 -18.06
C ASP A 390 -3.57 -3.11 -19.49
N ALA A 391 -2.81 -2.51 -20.40
CA ALA A 391 -2.66 -3.00 -21.77
C ALA A 391 -2.11 -4.45 -21.81
N ALA A 392 -1.21 -4.80 -20.88
CA ALA A 392 -0.73 -6.16 -20.73
C ALA A 392 -1.84 -7.11 -20.24
N ALA A 393 -2.71 -6.65 -19.34
CA ALA A 393 -3.85 -7.44 -18.84
C ALA A 393 -4.90 -7.72 -19.95
N VAL A 394 -5.14 -6.76 -20.84
CA VAL A 394 -6.03 -6.91 -22.00
C VAL A 394 -5.49 -7.91 -22.99
N THR A 395 -4.23 -7.78 -23.38
CA THR A 395 -3.63 -8.58 -24.46
C THR A 395 -3.13 -9.94 -24.01
N GLY A 396 -2.89 -10.13 -22.72
CA GLY A 396 -2.20 -11.29 -22.15
C GLY A 396 -0.70 -11.30 -22.41
N ALA A 397 -0.15 -10.23 -23.00
CA ALA A 397 1.29 -10.06 -23.22
C ALA A 397 2.02 -9.73 -21.89
N SER A 398 3.34 -9.89 -21.88
CA SER A 398 4.10 -9.36 -20.76
C SER A 398 4.12 -7.82 -20.79
N PRO A 399 4.17 -7.13 -19.65
CA PRO A 399 4.29 -5.67 -19.63
C PRO A 399 5.52 -5.14 -20.38
N LEU A 400 6.63 -5.88 -20.38
CA LEU A 400 7.84 -5.54 -21.12
C LEU A 400 7.67 -5.66 -22.63
N ALA A 401 6.87 -6.63 -23.12
CA ALA A 401 6.50 -6.72 -24.52
C ALA A 401 5.55 -5.58 -24.91
N THR A 402 4.66 -5.19 -23.98
CA THR A 402 3.77 -4.04 -24.14
C THR A 402 4.58 -2.74 -24.21
N TRP A 403 5.59 -2.56 -23.37
CA TRP A 403 6.50 -1.42 -23.40
C TRP A 403 7.12 -1.19 -24.78
N ARG A 404 7.60 -2.24 -25.42
CA ARG A 404 8.20 -2.14 -26.78
C ARG A 404 7.24 -1.60 -27.84
N ARG A 405 5.93 -1.80 -27.66
CA ARG A 405 4.86 -1.40 -28.58
C ARG A 405 4.14 -0.11 -28.15
N ALA A 406 4.33 0.33 -26.91
CA ALA A 406 3.63 1.48 -26.34
C ALA A 406 4.30 2.81 -26.73
N GLY A 407 4.22 3.18 -28.02
CA GLY A 407 4.80 4.43 -28.54
C GLY A 407 4.34 5.65 -27.76
N ILE A 408 3.02 5.75 -27.52
CA ILE A 408 2.42 6.85 -26.77
C ILE A 408 2.97 6.99 -25.32
N VAL A 409 3.19 5.87 -24.62
CA VAL A 409 3.74 5.90 -23.24
C VAL A 409 5.19 6.41 -23.27
N ARG A 410 6.00 5.96 -24.24
CA ARG A 410 7.38 6.43 -24.38
C ARG A 410 7.44 7.91 -24.74
N GLU A 411 6.57 8.37 -25.65
CA GLU A 411 6.47 9.77 -26.03
C GLU A 411 6.10 10.66 -24.83
N LEU A 412 5.12 10.21 -24.01
CA LEU A 412 4.71 10.94 -22.84
C LEU A 412 5.76 10.88 -21.69
N LEU A 413 6.53 9.81 -21.57
CA LEU A 413 7.67 9.78 -20.62
C LEU A 413 8.81 10.70 -21.08
N ALA A 414 9.13 10.71 -22.38
CA ALA A 414 10.15 11.60 -22.93
C ALA A 414 9.82 13.08 -22.71
N GLY A 415 8.58 13.47 -22.98
CA GLY A 415 8.14 14.86 -22.79
C GLY A 415 7.93 15.27 -21.34
N TRP A 416 7.95 14.33 -20.39
CA TRP A 416 7.77 14.64 -18.97
C TRP A 416 8.93 15.49 -18.40
N SER A 417 10.17 15.11 -18.70
CA SER A 417 11.37 15.82 -18.22
C SER A 417 11.41 17.25 -18.75
N GLU A 418 11.13 17.45 -20.04
CA GLU A 418 11.08 18.77 -20.68
C GLU A 418 9.98 19.65 -20.05
N GLN A 419 8.81 19.10 -19.83
CA GLN A 419 7.69 19.84 -19.24
C GLN A 419 7.92 20.19 -17.77
N ARG A 420 8.63 19.36 -17.03
CA ARG A 420 8.99 19.61 -15.62
C ARG A 420 9.89 20.84 -15.51
N GLU A 421 10.88 20.96 -16.39
CA GLU A 421 11.76 22.13 -16.45
C GLU A 421 10.98 23.41 -16.78
N ALA A 422 10.05 23.36 -17.74
CA ALA A 422 9.19 24.49 -18.07
C ALA A 422 8.29 24.92 -16.90
N GLN A 423 7.74 23.98 -16.15
CA GLN A 423 6.87 24.26 -14.99
C GLN A 423 7.61 24.89 -13.80
N THR A 424 8.93 24.75 -13.71
CA THR A 424 9.74 25.40 -12.66
C THR A 424 9.93 26.91 -12.88
N GLN A 425 9.64 27.42 -14.07
CA GLN A 425 9.71 28.87 -14.34
C GLN A 425 8.67 29.63 -13.52
N PRO A 426 9.01 30.80 -12.93
CA PRO A 426 8.06 31.60 -12.20
C PRO A 426 6.93 32.09 -13.13
N PRO A 427 5.71 32.28 -12.61
CA PRO A 427 4.61 32.80 -13.42
C PRO A 427 4.88 34.27 -13.81
N LEU A 428 4.57 34.60 -15.05
CA LEU A 428 4.70 35.98 -15.59
C LEU A 428 3.69 36.96 -14.95
N LEU A 429 2.51 36.46 -14.52
CA LEU A 429 1.47 37.25 -13.89
C LEU A 429 1.11 36.71 -12.50
N ARG A 430 0.83 37.62 -11.60
CA ARG A 430 0.25 37.36 -10.28
C ARG A 430 -1.21 37.76 -10.25
N GLY A 431 -1.95 37.36 -9.20
CA GLY A 431 -3.35 37.71 -9.01
C GLY A 431 -3.59 39.21 -9.06
N GLU A 432 -2.69 39.99 -8.45
CA GLU A 432 -2.73 41.46 -8.42
C GLU A 432 -2.67 42.08 -9.83
N ASP A 433 -1.84 41.53 -10.71
CA ASP A 433 -1.71 42.03 -12.09
C ASP A 433 -3.02 41.89 -12.87
N VAL A 434 -3.67 40.72 -12.69
CA VAL A 434 -4.94 40.41 -13.36
C VAL A 434 -6.09 41.25 -12.77
N MET A 435 -6.16 41.35 -11.44
CA MET A 435 -7.16 42.15 -10.76
C MET A 435 -7.07 43.64 -11.16
N ALA A 436 -5.85 44.16 -11.16
CA ALA A 436 -5.62 45.58 -11.57
C ALA A 436 -5.97 45.81 -13.05
N ARG A 437 -5.60 44.88 -13.96
CA ARG A 437 -5.85 45.03 -15.40
C ARG A 437 -7.32 44.98 -15.77
N PHE A 438 -8.09 44.09 -15.12
CA PHE A 438 -9.47 43.79 -15.50
C PHE A 438 -10.49 44.31 -14.48
N SER A 439 -10.07 45.07 -13.48
CA SER A 439 -10.92 45.62 -12.40
C SER A 439 -11.76 44.51 -11.71
N LEU A 440 -11.13 43.38 -11.41
CA LEU A 440 -11.78 42.20 -10.82
C LEU A 440 -11.48 42.09 -9.32
N GLU A 441 -12.48 41.67 -8.57
CA GLU A 441 -12.31 41.22 -7.20
C GLU A 441 -11.71 39.79 -7.16
N PRO A 442 -11.05 39.39 -6.04
CA PRO A 442 -10.56 38.03 -5.87
C PRO A 442 -11.66 37.01 -6.08
N GLY A 443 -11.45 36.04 -6.99
CA GLY A 443 -12.47 35.06 -7.29
C GLY A 443 -12.13 34.09 -8.42
N PRO A 444 -13.07 33.20 -8.78
CA PRO A 444 -12.83 32.14 -9.80
C PRO A 444 -12.40 32.68 -11.17
N ARG A 445 -12.84 33.87 -11.55
CA ARG A 445 -12.49 34.50 -12.82
C ARG A 445 -11.01 34.90 -12.88
N VAL A 446 -10.48 35.46 -11.78
CA VAL A 446 -9.04 35.75 -11.66
C VAL A 446 -8.22 34.47 -11.78
N GLY A 447 -8.64 33.40 -11.08
CA GLY A 447 -8.00 32.09 -11.16
C GLY A 447 -8.03 31.51 -12.59
N TRP A 448 -9.14 31.66 -13.31
CA TRP A 448 -9.26 31.23 -14.70
C TRP A 448 -8.30 31.99 -15.62
N LEU A 449 -8.25 33.32 -15.52
CA LEU A 449 -7.33 34.16 -16.31
C LEU A 449 -5.87 33.81 -16.03
N LEU A 450 -5.48 33.66 -14.77
CA LEU A 450 -4.13 33.22 -14.41
C LEU A 450 -3.78 31.85 -15.01
N ALA A 451 -4.72 30.91 -15.01
CA ALA A 451 -4.53 29.61 -15.63
C ALA A 451 -4.34 29.70 -17.16
N GLN A 452 -5.05 30.62 -17.84
CA GLN A 452 -4.86 30.86 -19.29
C GLN A 452 -3.50 31.51 -19.57
N ALA A 453 -3.10 32.51 -18.79
CA ALA A 453 -1.77 33.14 -18.92
C ALA A 453 -0.65 32.11 -18.69
N ARG A 454 -0.80 31.27 -17.66
CA ARG A 454 0.17 30.19 -17.37
C ARG A 454 0.23 29.17 -18.50
N GLU A 455 -0.92 28.73 -19.05
CA GLU A 455 -0.96 27.84 -20.22
C GLU A 455 -0.25 28.48 -21.43
N ALA A 456 -0.43 29.77 -21.67
CA ALA A 456 0.21 30.47 -22.77
C ALA A 456 1.73 30.61 -22.56
N GLN A 457 2.18 30.90 -21.33
CA GLN A 457 3.58 30.93 -20.95
C GLN A 457 4.26 29.57 -21.14
N ASP A 458 3.69 28.52 -20.61
CA ASP A 458 4.27 27.16 -20.65
C ASP A 458 4.27 26.59 -22.09
N LEU A 459 3.41 27.13 -22.97
CA LEU A 459 3.39 26.82 -24.41
C LEU A 459 4.32 27.72 -25.24
N GLY A 460 5.06 28.64 -24.58
CA GLY A 460 5.96 29.59 -25.26
C GLY A 460 5.25 30.66 -26.13
N ARG A 461 3.92 30.85 -25.93
CA ARG A 461 3.14 31.84 -26.69
C ARG A 461 3.33 33.26 -26.15
N VAL A 462 3.69 33.39 -24.89
CA VAL A 462 4.00 34.64 -24.21
C VAL A 462 5.26 34.46 -23.39
N GLN A 463 6.14 35.45 -23.42
CA GLN A 463 7.45 35.40 -22.77
C GLN A 463 7.67 36.59 -21.82
N SER A 464 6.82 37.57 -21.88
CA SER A 464 6.86 38.74 -21.00
C SER A 464 5.51 38.98 -20.30
N ARG A 465 5.55 39.80 -19.23
CA ARG A 465 4.34 40.23 -18.51
C ARG A 465 3.37 40.97 -19.43
N GLU A 466 3.91 41.83 -20.30
CA GLU A 466 3.15 42.64 -21.25
C GLU A 466 2.44 41.76 -22.28
N GLU A 467 3.16 40.77 -22.85
CA GLU A 467 2.56 39.79 -23.77
C GLU A 467 1.48 38.95 -23.12
N ALA A 468 1.69 38.55 -21.86
CA ALA A 468 0.71 37.78 -21.11
C ALA A 468 -0.58 38.57 -20.84
N LEU A 469 -0.47 39.86 -20.51
CA LEU A 469 -1.65 40.75 -20.35
C LEU A 469 -2.36 40.97 -21.68
N ALA A 470 -1.65 41.26 -22.77
CA ALA A 470 -2.23 41.42 -24.11
C ALA A 470 -2.93 40.12 -24.58
N TYR A 471 -2.37 38.97 -24.27
CA TYR A 471 -3.02 37.68 -24.54
C TYR A 471 -4.36 37.55 -23.77
N LEU A 472 -4.37 37.92 -22.49
CA LEU A 472 -5.59 37.89 -21.68
C LEU A 472 -6.63 38.88 -22.18
N ASP A 473 -6.23 40.06 -22.65
CA ASP A 473 -7.14 41.05 -23.29
C ASP A 473 -7.87 40.43 -24.50
N SER A 474 -7.16 39.60 -25.29
CA SER A 474 -7.74 38.90 -26.45
C SER A 474 -8.76 37.82 -26.07
N LEU A 475 -8.66 37.24 -24.86
CA LEU A 475 -9.58 36.23 -24.36
C LEU A 475 -10.78 36.77 -23.60
N ASN A 476 -10.68 38.03 -23.18
CA ASN A 476 -11.70 38.72 -22.41
C ASN A 476 -12.19 39.97 -23.19
N PRO A 477 -13.00 39.78 -24.25
CA PRO A 477 -13.54 40.90 -24.99
C PRO A 477 -14.59 41.65 -24.14
N GLY A 478 -14.11 42.58 -23.29
CA GLY A 478 -14.92 43.55 -22.57
C GLY A 478 -15.96 43.02 -21.57
N PRO A 479 -16.53 43.90 -20.75
CA PRO A 479 -17.60 43.56 -19.82
C PRO A 479 -18.86 43.02 -20.51
#